data_6b99a2dddb8a173a8e2551a1ae139365
#
_entry.id   6b99a2dddb8a173a8e2551a1ae139365
#
_cell.length_a   1.000
_cell.length_b   1.000
_cell.length_c   1.000
_cell.angle_alpha   90.00
_cell.angle_beta   90.00
_cell.angle_gamma   90.00
#
_symmetry.space_group_name_H-M   'P 1'
#
loop_
_entity.id
_entity.type
_entity.pdbx_description
1 polymer ?
#
loop_
_entity_poly.entity_id
_entity_poly.type
_entity_poly.pdbx_seq_one_letter_code
_entity_poly.pdbx_strand_id
1 'polypeptide(L)'
;SAASDVYKRQISNLTTPHPLAKLFIETAHSIGMKKNTDYNSGDQEGSFLYQTMIKNSMRWSASDAYLKPILSKKNFKLLIKTYLHKIIFNNKKIESVIIKQGLNFKKIFINKELILCAGAINSPQILQNNGIGNQLKLKELGIECVQNIPEVGQNLKDHYAIRIAMRTKNVSTFNTESRGLSLLKEIFNYYFLKK
;
A
#
# COMPACT_ATOMS: atom_id res chain seq x y z
N SER A 1 15.02 -8.67 17.26
CA SER A 1 14.19 -9.88 17.45
C SER A 1 12.89 -9.74 16.66
N ALA A 2 12.37 -10.83 16.11
CA ALA A 2 11.12 -10.84 15.33
C ALA A 2 9.93 -10.24 16.10
N ALA A 3 9.89 -10.38 17.42
CA ALA A 3 8.85 -9.81 18.27
C ALA A 3 8.79 -8.28 18.24
N SER A 4 9.91 -7.57 18.00
CA SER A 4 9.90 -6.10 17.91
C SER A 4 9.28 -5.59 16.61
N ASP A 5 9.16 -6.41 15.58
CA ASP A 5 8.64 -5.99 14.29
C ASP A 5 7.12 -6.03 14.21
N VAL A 6 6.47 -6.91 14.99
CA VAL A 6 5.00 -7.03 15.05
C VAL A 6 4.36 -5.74 15.54
N TYR A 7 5.02 -4.99 16.44
CA TYR A 7 4.49 -3.73 17.00
C TYR A 7 4.84 -2.47 16.21
N LYS A 8 5.61 -2.59 15.14
CA LYS A 8 6.03 -1.42 14.36
C LYS A 8 4.91 -0.82 13.54
N ARG A 9 4.01 -1.66 13.03
CA ARG A 9 2.87 -1.22 12.21
C ARG A 9 1.64 -2.06 12.51
N GLN A 10 0.79 -1.56 13.40
CA GLN A 10 -0.44 -2.24 13.81
C GLN A 10 -1.67 -1.63 13.16
N ILE A 11 -2.65 -2.49 12.90
CA ILE A 11 -4.02 -2.09 12.58
C ILE A 11 -4.71 -1.76 13.90
N SER A 12 -5.40 -0.62 13.95
CA SER A 12 -6.09 -0.14 15.14
C SER A 12 -7.50 0.35 14.80
N ASN A 13 -8.39 0.28 15.77
CA ASN A 13 -9.69 0.90 15.67
C ASN A 13 -9.56 2.42 15.69
N LEU A 14 -10.49 3.11 15.01
CA LEU A 14 -10.59 4.56 15.09
C LEU A 14 -10.98 4.98 16.50
N THR A 15 -10.17 5.82 17.14
CA THR A 15 -10.45 6.35 18.48
C THR A 15 -11.55 7.40 18.48
N THR A 16 -11.60 8.23 17.42
CA THR A 16 -12.55 9.34 17.27
C THR A 16 -13.21 9.28 15.89
N PRO A 17 -14.13 8.31 15.65
CA PRO A 17 -14.85 8.26 14.39
C PRO A 17 -15.82 9.45 14.31
N HIS A 18 -15.98 10.01 13.11
CA HIS A 18 -16.93 11.08 12.85
C HIS A 18 -18.35 10.65 13.24
N PRO A 19 -19.16 11.54 13.87
CA PRO A 19 -20.52 11.19 14.31
C PRO A 19 -21.41 10.62 13.21
N LEU A 20 -21.27 11.13 11.98
CA LEU A 20 -22.02 10.66 10.82
C LEU A 20 -21.69 9.18 10.47
N ALA A 21 -20.47 8.73 10.71
CA ALA A 21 -20.08 7.33 10.47
C ALA A 21 -20.74 6.39 11.50
N LYS A 22 -20.85 6.82 12.75
CA LYS A 22 -21.60 6.08 13.78
C LYS A 22 -23.08 6.01 13.45
N LEU A 23 -23.67 7.15 13.10
CA LEU A 23 -25.08 7.22 12.70
C LEU A 23 -25.38 6.32 11.50
N PHE A 24 -24.48 6.25 10.51
CA PHE A 24 -24.63 5.36 9.38
C PHE A 24 -24.72 3.88 9.82
N ILE A 25 -23.81 3.44 10.70
CA ILE A 25 -23.81 2.06 11.20
C ILE A 25 -25.05 1.74 12.01
N GLU A 26 -25.48 2.65 12.87
CA GLU A 26 -26.69 2.50 13.68
C GLU A 26 -27.95 2.43 12.80
N THR A 27 -28.03 3.28 11.78
CA THR A 27 -29.13 3.26 10.80
C THR A 27 -29.12 1.96 9.99
N ALA A 28 -27.97 1.52 9.51
CA ALA A 28 -27.83 0.26 8.78
C ALA A 28 -28.29 -0.93 9.66
N HIS A 29 -27.93 -0.91 10.93
CA HIS A 29 -28.36 -1.95 11.89
C HIS A 29 -29.87 -1.90 12.11
N SER A 30 -30.49 -0.72 12.21
CA SER A 30 -31.95 -0.57 12.43
C SER A 30 -32.79 -1.13 11.29
N ILE A 31 -32.25 -1.22 10.08
CA ILE A 31 -32.90 -1.83 8.91
C ILE A 31 -32.51 -3.29 8.68
N GLY A 32 -31.91 -3.95 9.67
CA GLY A 32 -31.61 -5.38 9.67
C GLY A 32 -30.21 -5.75 9.20
N MET A 33 -29.33 -4.78 8.88
CA MET A 33 -27.95 -5.10 8.53
C MET A 33 -27.16 -5.53 9.77
N LYS A 34 -26.38 -6.60 9.70
CA LYS A 34 -25.53 -7.07 10.78
C LYS A 34 -24.52 -5.99 11.16
N LYS A 35 -24.35 -5.73 12.45
CA LYS A 35 -23.25 -4.93 12.97
C LYS A 35 -22.01 -5.81 13.11
N ASN A 36 -20.94 -5.48 12.43
CA ASN A 36 -19.67 -6.20 12.52
C ASN A 36 -18.66 -5.36 13.32
N THR A 37 -18.07 -5.94 14.33
CA THR A 37 -17.07 -5.28 15.19
C THR A 37 -15.64 -5.56 14.75
N ASP A 38 -15.42 -6.66 14.00
CA ASP A 38 -14.12 -7.05 13.45
C ASP A 38 -14.30 -7.78 12.12
N TYR A 39 -14.28 -7.03 11.03
CA TYR A 39 -14.38 -7.57 9.66
C TYR A 39 -13.12 -8.35 9.21
N ASN A 40 -12.05 -8.36 10.03
CA ASN A 40 -10.84 -9.16 9.79
C ASN A 40 -10.88 -10.53 10.50
N SER A 41 -11.94 -10.84 11.24
CA SER A 41 -12.09 -12.11 11.98
C SER A 41 -12.53 -13.31 11.11
N GLY A 42 -12.64 -13.16 9.80
CA GLY A 42 -13.11 -14.18 8.85
C GLY A 42 -14.57 -14.00 8.42
N ASP A 43 -15.36 -13.17 9.10
CA ASP A 43 -16.70 -12.76 8.70
C ASP A 43 -16.68 -11.27 8.32
N GLN A 44 -16.93 -10.98 7.04
CA GLN A 44 -16.92 -9.62 6.50
C GLN A 44 -18.31 -9.03 6.26
N GLU A 45 -19.37 -9.77 6.56
CA GLU A 45 -20.74 -9.25 6.36
C GLU A 45 -21.12 -8.22 7.40
N GLY A 46 -21.85 -7.20 6.95
CA GLY A 46 -22.44 -6.20 7.82
C GLY A 46 -21.88 -4.79 7.63
N SER A 47 -22.25 -3.92 8.56
CA SER A 47 -21.77 -2.54 8.66
C SER A 47 -20.71 -2.41 9.73
N PHE A 48 -19.62 -1.70 9.41
CA PHE A 48 -18.48 -1.54 10.31
C PHE A 48 -17.70 -0.25 10.03
N LEU A 49 -16.87 0.14 11.00
CA LEU A 49 -15.86 1.18 10.82
C LEU A 49 -14.56 0.55 10.34
N TYR A 50 -13.94 1.16 9.32
CA TYR A 50 -12.62 0.73 8.88
C TYR A 50 -11.59 0.86 9.99
N GLN A 51 -10.82 -0.19 10.18
CA GLN A 51 -9.61 -0.14 10.97
C GLN A 51 -8.51 0.60 10.20
N THR A 52 -7.61 1.23 10.90
CA THR A 52 -6.62 2.13 10.32
C THR A 52 -5.21 1.85 10.82
N MET A 53 -4.23 2.30 10.07
CA MET A 53 -2.83 2.30 10.49
C MET A 53 -2.45 3.70 10.93
N ILE A 54 -2.86 4.05 12.15
CA ILE A 54 -2.60 5.34 12.78
C ILE A 54 -1.78 5.11 14.06
N LYS A 55 -0.76 5.93 14.27
CA LYS A 55 0.02 5.99 15.51
C LYS A 55 0.21 7.45 15.90
N ASN A 56 -0.07 7.79 17.15
CA ASN A 56 0.01 9.18 17.66
C ASN A 56 -0.76 10.17 16.78
N SER A 57 -1.99 9.83 16.43
CA SER A 57 -2.89 10.63 15.56
C SER A 57 -2.36 10.92 14.15
N MET A 58 -1.30 10.26 13.72
CA MET A 58 -0.75 10.38 12.37
C MET A 58 -0.83 9.07 11.60
N ARG A 59 -1.02 9.17 10.28
CA ARG A 59 -0.93 8.00 9.41
C ARG A 59 0.44 7.35 9.57
N TRP A 60 0.46 6.07 9.92
CA TRP A 60 1.67 5.31 10.14
C TRP A 60 1.98 4.41 8.95
N SER A 61 2.80 4.91 8.04
CA SER A 61 3.16 4.21 6.81
C SER A 61 4.27 3.18 7.04
N ALA A 62 4.51 2.30 6.06
CA ALA A 62 5.67 1.41 6.06
C ALA A 62 6.99 2.19 6.09
N SER A 63 7.03 3.38 5.46
CA SER A 63 8.18 4.27 5.54
C SER A 63 8.47 4.70 6.97
N ASP A 64 7.43 5.10 7.72
CA ASP A 64 7.59 5.54 9.10
C ASP A 64 8.02 4.39 10.03
N ALA A 65 7.44 3.21 9.82
CA ALA A 65 7.67 2.05 10.68
C ALA A 65 9.01 1.35 10.43
N TYR A 66 9.44 1.25 9.18
CA TYR A 66 10.56 0.38 8.79
C TYR A 66 11.71 1.15 8.12
N LEU A 67 11.41 2.12 7.24
CA LEU A 67 12.45 2.79 6.45
C LEU A 67 13.16 3.88 7.28
N LYS A 68 12.42 4.82 7.86
CA LYS A 68 13.02 5.94 8.61
C LYS A 68 14.00 5.48 9.70
N PRO A 69 13.71 4.44 10.51
CA PRO A 69 14.63 3.98 11.54
C PRO A 69 15.98 3.43 11.06
N ILE A 70 16.09 3.09 9.77
CA ILE A 70 17.31 2.49 9.20
C ILE A 70 18.07 3.40 8.26
N LEU A 71 17.56 4.61 7.96
CA LEU A 71 18.19 5.54 7.01
C LEU A 71 19.62 5.90 7.37
N SER A 72 19.95 5.95 8.66
CA SER A 72 21.30 6.28 9.16
C SER A 72 22.27 5.10 9.21
N LYS A 73 21.79 3.87 8.93
CA LYS A 73 22.64 2.68 9.01
C LYS A 73 23.64 2.63 7.85
N LYS A 74 24.92 2.38 8.13
CA LYS A 74 25.99 2.34 7.14
C LYS A 74 25.82 1.26 6.07
N ASN A 75 25.12 0.17 6.39
CA ASN A 75 24.83 -0.94 5.48
C ASN A 75 23.52 -0.76 4.69
N PHE A 76 22.88 0.40 4.79
CA PHE A 76 21.64 0.72 4.08
C PHE A 76 21.83 1.89 3.13
N LYS A 77 21.35 1.76 1.90
CA LYS A 77 21.35 2.82 0.90
C LYS A 77 19.99 2.93 0.23
N LEU A 78 19.35 4.09 0.35
CA LEU A 78 18.11 4.43 -0.33
C LEU A 78 18.42 5.16 -1.64
N LEU A 79 17.93 4.64 -2.76
CA LEU A 79 18.00 5.29 -4.07
C LEU A 79 16.60 5.69 -4.48
N ILE A 80 16.30 6.98 -4.42
CA ILE A 80 15.02 7.56 -4.86
C ILE A 80 15.07 7.97 -6.33
N LYS A 81 13.90 8.10 -6.99
CA LYS A 81 13.77 8.44 -8.41
C LYS A 81 14.61 7.52 -9.31
N THR A 82 14.62 6.23 -8.93
CA THR A 82 15.47 5.21 -9.56
C THR A 82 14.58 4.08 -10.06
N TYR A 83 14.79 3.68 -11.29
CA TYR A 83 14.05 2.60 -11.95
C TYR A 83 14.94 1.40 -12.18
N LEU A 84 14.42 0.20 -11.97
CA LEU A 84 15.08 -1.02 -12.44
C LEU A 84 14.89 -1.10 -13.96
N HIS A 85 15.99 -0.98 -14.70
CA HIS A 85 15.97 -1.00 -16.17
C HIS A 85 16.16 -2.41 -16.72
N LYS A 86 17.13 -3.16 -16.19
CA LYS A 86 17.46 -4.52 -16.67
C LYS A 86 18.01 -5.39 -15.56
N ILE A 87 17.67 -6.68 -15.60
CA ILE A 87 18.27 -7.73 -14.77
C ILE A 87 19.25 -8.51 -15.66
N ILE A 88 20.45 -8.69 -15.21
CA ILE A 88 21.49 -9.47 -15.89
C ILE A 88 21.59 -10.83 -15.23
N PHE A 89 21.41 -11.87 -16.04
CA PHE A 89 21.52 -13.25 -15.60
C PHE A 89 22.84 -13.86 -16.06
N ASN A 90 23.39 -14.75 -15.23
CA ASN A 90 24.47 -15.66 -15.56
C ASN A 90 24.00 -17.08 -15.18
N ASN A 91 23.85 -17.96 -16.18
CA ASN A 91 23.33 -19.33 -15.98
C ASN A 91 22.04 -19.37 -15.12
N LYS A 92 21.03 -18.54 -15.45
CA LYS A 92 19.75 -18.38 -14.74
C LYS A 92 19.85 -17.83 -13.31
N LYS A 93 21.04 -17.47 -12.84
CA LYS A 93 21.23 -16.74 -11.59
C LYS A 93 21.34 -15.25 -11.87
N ILE A 94 20.79 -14.44 -10.99
CA ILE A 94 20.92 -12.99 -11.10
C ILE A 94 22.35 -12.60 -10.73
N GLU A 95 23.08 -12.01 -11.67
CA GLU A 95 24.42 -11.47 -11.45
C GLU A 95 24.37 -10.02 -10.99
N SER A 96 23.59 -9.21 -11.69
CA SER A 96 23.56 -7.76 -11.48
C SER A 96 22.27 -7.16 -12.01
N VAL A 97 22.02 -5.91 -11.65
CA VAL A 97 20.94 -5.11 -12.20
C VAL A 97 21.48 -3.82 -12.81
N ILE A 98 20.82 -3.34 -13.84
CA ILE A 98 21.03 -2.00 -14.38
C ILE A 98 19.87 -1.13 -13.86
N ILE A 99 20.21 -0.09 -13.14
CA ILE A 99 19.27 0.93 -12.69
C ILE A 99 19.39 2.19 -13.53
N LYS A 100 18.29 2.91 -13.71
CA LYS A 100 18.21 4.21 -14.39
C LYS A 100 17.82 5.29 -13.39
N GLN A 101 18.62 6.35 -13.33
CA GLN A 101 18.35 7.54 -12.53
C GLN A 101 18.53 8.78 -13.40
N GLY A 102 17.42 9.42 -13.76
CA GLY A 102 17.42 10.45 -14.81
C GLY A 102 17.87 9.86 -16.15
N LEU A 103 18.93 10.41 -16.74
CA LEU A 103 19.55 9.90 -17.98
C LEU A 103 20.69 8.90 -17.75
N ASN A 104 21.10 8.71 -16.51
CA ASN A 104 22.26 7.88 -16.17
C ASN A 104 21.85 6.44 -15.89
N PHE A 105 22.68 5.51 -16.35
CA PHE A 105 22.58 4.09 -16.07
C PHE A 105 23.71 3.65 -15.15
N LYS A 106 23.42 2.78 -14.21
CA LYS A 106 24.41 2.21 -13.29
C LYS A 106 24.18 0.72 -13.11
N LYS A 107 25.26 -0.05 -13.23
CA LYS A 107 25.27 -1.49 -12.90
C LYS A 107 25.52 -1.68 -11.41
N ILE A 108 24.73 -2.56 -10.78
CA ILE A 108 24.86 -2.95 -9.37
C ILE A 108 24.92 -4.47 -9.32
N PHE A 109 25.99 -5.03 -8.76
CA PHE A 109 26.14 -6.47 -8.55
C PHE A 109 25.30 -6.94 -7.38
N ILE A 110 24.73 -8.13 -7.52
CA ILE A 110 23.85 -8.75 -6.50
C ILE A 110 24.63 -9.87 -5.81
N ASN A 111 24.95 -9.67 -4.54
CA ASN A 111 25.74 -10.64 -3.78
C ASN A 111 24.88 -11.74 -3.14
N LYS A 112 23.60 -11.48 -2.85
CA LYS A 112 22.69 -12.44 -2.22
C LYS A 112 21.43 -12.63 -3.05
N GLU A 113 20.53 -11.66 -3.05
CA GLU A 113 19.22 -11.77 -3.69
C GLU A 113 18.69 -10.42 -4.18
N LEU A 114 17.78 -10.46 -5.14
CA LEU A 114 17.00 -9.33 -5.62
C LEU A 114 15.54 -9.53 -5.20
N ILE A 115 14.98 -8.62 -4.40
CA ILE A 115 13.61 -8.67 -3.95
C ILE A 115 12.79 -7.62 -4.73
N LEU A 116 11.77 -8.06 -5.48
CA LEU A 116 10.87 -7.20 -6.22
C LEU A 116 9.62 -6.88 -5.39
N CYS A 117 9.44 -5.61 -5.02
CA CYS A 117 8.28 -5.09 -4.31
C CYS A 117 7.65 -3.91 -5.06
N ALA A 118 7.55 -4.01 -6.40
CA ALA A 118 7.08 -2.93 -7.27
C ALA A 118 5.55 -2.90 -7.47
N GLY A 119 4.81 -3.73 -6.73
CA GLY A 119 3.35 -3.82 -6.79
C GLY A 119 2.84 -4.82 -7.84
N ALA A 120 1.53 -5.03 -7.84
CA ALA A 120 0.86 -6.08 -8.63
C ALA A 120 0.98 -5.87 -10.16
N ILE A 121 1.22 -4.67 -10.62
CA ILE A 121 1.39 -4.33 -12.05
C ILE A 121 2.86 -4.32 -12.43
N ASN A 122 3.70 -3.57 -11.69
CA ASN A 122 5.08 -3.37 -12.10
C ASN A 122 5.98 -4.59 -11.85
N SER A 123 5.75 -5.38 -10.79
CA SER A 123 6.58 -6.56 -10.53
C SER A 123 6.50 -7.59 -11.65
N PRO A 124 5.30 -8.02 -12.12
CA PRO A 124 5.22 -8.92 -13.27
C PRO A 124 5.73 -8.28 -14.57
N GLN A 125 5.52 -6.99 -14.79
CA GLN A 125 6.07 -6.28 -15.94
C GLN A 125 7.62 -6.33 -15.95
N ILE A 126 8.26 -6.08 -14.80
CA ILE A 126 9.71 -6.19 -14.65
C ILE A 126 10.17 -7.61 -14.98
N LEU A 127 9.49 -8.63 -14.48
CA LEU A 127 9.82 -10.02 -14.75
C LEU A 127 9.73 -10.34 -16.25
N GLN A 128 8.61 -9.99 -16.89
CA GLN A 128 8.38 -10.25 -18.32
C GLN A 128 9.39 -9.51 -19.20
N ASN A 129 9.66 -8.24 -18.93
CA ASN A 129 10.66 -7.46 -19.68
C ASN A 129 12.08 -8.02 -19.54
N ASN A 130 12.31 -8.88 -18.56
CA ASN A 130 13.59 -9.54 -18.33
C ASN A 130 13.56 -11.04 -18.61
N GLY A 131 12.60 -11.50 -19.44
CA GLY A 131 12.55 -12.86 -19.94
C GLY A 131 11.96 -13.90 -18.98
N ILE A 132 11.27 -13.48 -17.92
CA ILE A 132 10.59 -14.38 -16.97
C ILE A 132 9.07 -14.24 -17.16
N GLY A 133 8.43 -15.26 -17.73
CA GLY A 133 7.01 -15.23 -18.04
C GLY A 133 6.58 -16.33 -19.00
N ASN A 134 5.43 -16.16 -19.62
CA ASN A 134 4.94 -17.09 -20.64
C ASN A 134 5.85 -17.05 -21.89
N GLN A 135 6.49 -18.17 -22.21
CA GLN A 135 7.48 -18.25 -23.29
C GLN A 135 6.92 -17.85 -24.67
N LEU A 136 5.68 -18.21 -24.99
CA LEU A 136 5.08 -17.89 -26.27
C LEU A 136 4.85 -16.37 -26.39
N LYS A 137 4.27 -15.76 -25.35
CA LYS A 137 4.07 -14.31 -25.30
C LYS A 137 5.38 -13.52 -25.34
N LEU A 138 6.39 -13.98 -24.62
CA LEU A 138 7.72 -13.35 -24.65
C LEU A 138 8.33 -13.40 -26.06
N LYS A 139 8.21 -14.54 -26.73
CA LYS A 139 8.69 -14.72 -28.11
C LYS A 139 7.96 -13.79 -29.10
N GLU A 140 6.64 -13.65 -28.97
CA GLU A 140 5.85 -12.71 -29.79
C GLU A 140 6.31 -11.25 -29.62
N LEU A 141 6.79 -10.88 -28.43
CA LEU A 141 7.32 -9.55 -28.11
C LEU A 141 8.81 -9.41 -28.43
N GLY A 142 9.47 -10.41 -29.01
CA GLY A 142 10.90 -10.39 -29.30
C GLY A 142 11.79 -10.47 -28.04
N ILE A 143 11.25 -10.94 -26.93
CA ILE A 143 11.96 -11.06 -25.65
C ILE A 143 12.47 -12.49 -25.50
N GLU A 144 13.78 -12.66 -25.29
CA GLU A 144 14.36 -13.96 -25.00
C GLU A 144 13.86 -14.51 -23.67
N CYS A 145 13.37 -15.77 -23.67
CA CYS A 145 12.86 -16.42 -22.48
C CYS A 145 14.01 -16.99 -21.64
N VAL A 146 14.27 -16.37 -20.51
CA VAL A 146 15.22 -16.86 -19.49
C VAL A 146 14.59 -17.99 -18.66
N GLN A 147 13.33 -17.80 -18.26
CA GLN A 147 12.59 -18.80 -17.49
C GLN A 147 11.11 -18.74 -17.86
N ASN A 148 10.57 -19.89 -18.29
CA ASN A 148 9.15 -20.02 -18.58
C ASN A 148 8.37 -20.19 -17.28
N ILE A 149 7.59 -19.17 -16.92
CA ILE A 149 6.64 -19.14 -15.79
C ILE A 149 5.34 -18.52 -16.31
N PRO A 150 4.41 -19.32 -16.86
CA PRO A 150 3.20 -18.82 -17.52
C PRO A 150 2.30 -17.96 -16.64
N GLU A 151 2.35 -18.15 -15.33
CA GLU A 151 1.51 -17.49 -14.33
C GLU A 151 1.91 -16.03 -14.08
N VAL A 152 3.12 -15.61 -14.47
CA VAL A 152 3.59 -14.23 -14.29
C VAL A 152 2.70 -13.26 -15.06
N GLY A 153 2.08 -12.35 -14.33
CA GLY A 153 1.15 -11.36 -14.85
C GLY A 153 -0.27 -11.88 -15.13
N GLN A 154 -0.60 -13.08 -14.65
CA GLN A 154 -1.95 -13.63 -14.72
C GLN A 154 -2.70 -13.39 -13.41
N ASN A 155 -4.03 -13.63 -13.44
CA ASN A 155 -4.91 -13.60 -12.26
C ASN A 155 -4.86 -12.30 -11.45
N LEU A 156 -4.73 -11.15 -12.10
CA LEU A 156 -4.86 -9.86 -11.43
C LEU A 156 -6.26 -9.76 -10.81
N LYS A 157 -6.31 -9.50 -9.52
CA LYS A 157 -7.56 -9.32 -8.76
C LYS A 157 -7.52 -7.97 -8.04
N ASP A 158 -8.66 -7.31 -7.97
CA ASP A 158 -8.83 -6.09 -7.21
C ASP A 158 -10.17 -6.11 -6.45
N HIS A 159 -10.33 -5.24 -5.46
CA HIS A 159 -11.53 -5.15 -4.67
C HIS A 159 -12.60 -4.34 -5.40
N TYR A 160 -13.82 -4.88 -5.44
CA TYR A 160 -14.98 -4.10 -5.85
C TYR A 160 -15.30 -3.05 -4.79
N ALA A 161 -15.47 -1.81 -5.22
CA ALA A 161 -15.91 -0.73 -4.35
C ALA A 161 -16.99 0.11 -5.05
N ILE A 162 -18.17 0.14 -4.48
CA ILE A 162 -19.26 1.02 -4.93
C ILE A 162 -19.29 2.22 -3.99
N ARG A 163 -19.18 3.42 -4.54
CA ARG A 163 -19.29 4.66 -3.79
C ARG A 163 -20.70 5.21 -3.92
N ILE A 164 -21.40 5.33 -2.80
CA ILE A 164 -22.72 5.94 -2.74
C ILE A 164 -22.56 7.32 -2.11
N ALA A 165 -22.95 8.36 -2.83
CA ALA A 165 -22.95 9.72 -2.34
C ALA A 165 -24.39 10.15 -2.02
N MET A 166 -24.62 10.64 -0.80
CA MET A 166 -25.91 11.13 -0.35
C MET A 166 -25.78 12.56 0.20
N ARG A 167 -26.86 13.35 0.09
CA ARG A 167 -26.96 14.64 0.76
C ARG A 167 -27.55 14.44 2.16
N THR A 168 -26.91 15.04 3.14
CA THR A 168 -27.40 15.05 4.53
C THR A 168 -28.07 16.37 4.87
N LYS A 169 -29.06 16.34 5.78
CA LYS A 169 -29.67 17.52 6.35
C LYS A 169 -29.44 17.53 7.86
N ASN A 170 -29.20 18.72 8.43
CA ASN A 170 -29.03 18.92 9.88
C ASN A 170 -27.90 18.14 10.54
N VAL A 171 -26.91 17.70 9.74
CA VAL A 171 -25.72 16.99 10.24
C VAL A 171 -24.49 17.62 9.60
N SER A 172 -23.46 17.89 10.40
CA SER A 172 -22.17 18.34 9.90
C SER A 172 -21.47 17.22 9.12
N THR A 173 -20.74 17.59 8.09
CA THR A 173 -19.97 16.68 7.26
C THR A 173 -18.54 17.16 7.16
N PHE A 174 -17.60 16.30 6.76
CA PHE A 174 -16.24 16.74 6.48
C PHE A 174 -16.15 17.89 5.48
N ASN A 175 -17.08 17.95 4.51
CA ASN A 175 -17.12 19.05 3.54
C ASN A 175 -17.48 20.39 4.18
N THR A 176 -18.29 20.40 5.24
CA THR A 176 -18.64 21.61 5.99
C THR A 176 -17.56 21.97 7.01
N GLU A 177 -16.96 21.00 7.66
CA GLU A 177 -15.92 21.17 8.68
C GLU A 177 -14.57 21.57 8.07
N SER A 178 -14.30 21.19 6.82
CA SER A 178 -13.07 21.53 6.10
C SER A 178 -13.07 22.92 5.48
N ARG A 179 -13.94 23.84 5.90
CA ARG A 179 -14.06 25.19 5.34
C ARG A 179 -14.14 26.27 6.43
N GLY A 180 -13.65 27.47 6.09
CA GLY A 180 -13.75 28.65 6.94
C GLY A 180 -13.16 28.46 8.34
N LEU A 181 -13.79 29.04 9.35
CA LEU A 181 -13.36 28.99 10.75
C LEU A 181 -13.35 27.57 11.33
N SER A 182 -14.23 26.69 10.84
CA SER A 182 -14.25 25.29 11.26
C SER A 182 -12.97 24.57 10.91
N LEU A 183 -12.41 24.83 9.74
CA LEU A 183 -11.10 24.26 9.35
C LEU A 183 -9.98 24.69 10.28
N LEU A 184 -9.95 25.97 10.67
CA LEU A 184 -8.93 26.48 11.62
C LEU A 184 -9.04 25.78 12.97
N LYS A 185 -10.24 25.56 13.45
CA LYS A 185 -10.50 24.79 14.68
C LYS A 185 -9.98 23.34 14.56
N GLU A 186 -10.26 22.68 13.45
CA GLU A 186 -9.82 21.30 13.24
C GLU A 186 -8.29 21.21 13.08
N ILE A 187 -7.63 22.18 12.42
CA ILE A 187 -6.18 22.28 12.37
C ILE A 187 -5.61 22.44 13.79
N PHE A 188 -6.17 23.31 14.59
CA PHE A 188 -5.76 23.47 16.00
C PHE A 188 -5.91 22.18 16.80
N ASN A 189 -7.08 21.52 16.71
CA ASN A 189 -7.34 20.24 17.35
C ASN A 189 -6.32 19.18 16.96
N TYR A 190 -5.98 19.08 15.67
CA TYR A 190 -5.01 18.12 15.16
C TYR A 190 -3.60 18.35 15.70
N TYR A 191 -3.10 19.59 15.63
CA TYR A 191 -1.71 19.89 16.03
C TYR A 191 -1.50 19.93 17.54
N PHE A 192 -2.45 20.48 18.28
CA PHE A 192 -2.30 20.74 19.71
C PHE A 192 -2.99 19.70 20.59
N LEU A 193 -4.16 19.21 20.20
CA LEU A 193 -4.90 18.25 21.02
C LEU A 193 -4.74 16.79 20.52
N LYS A 194 -4.11 16.59 19.37
CA LYS A 194 -3.91 15.25 18.76
C LYS A 194 -5.21 14.46 18.56
N LYS A 195 -6.29 15.16 18.29
CA LYS A 195 -7.63 14.61 18.04
C LYS A 195 -7.90 14.48 16.55
#